data_81585bbdfa96b15a35c78cd76ea9c108
#
_entry.id   81585bbdfa96b15a35c78cd76ea9c108
#
_cell.length_a   1.000
_cell.length_b   1.000
_cell.length_c   1.000
_cell.angle_alpha   90.00
_cell.angle_beta   90.00
_cell.angle_gamma   90.00
#
_symmetry.space_group_name_H-M   'P 1'
#
loop_
_entity.id
_entity.type
_entity.pdbx_description
1 polymer ?
#
loop_
_entity_poly.entity_id
_entity_poly.type
_entity_poly.pdbx_seq_one_letter_code
_entity_poly.pdbx_strand_id
1 'polypeptide(L)'
;MKQLENINFIDGKWIKGNKKIIGPLSHGSWMGSPVFDGARCFDGLAPDLNEHCKRIIKSAKAMLMKPKITSEEIFELSLEGIKKFGKKKDIYIRPLIWAEDSMGLLRCDPDSTRFCLSIINMPMPSDKGFTACTSKYTRPTKLSAPTDAKAACLYPNGARAMNEAYKKGYENAV
;
A
#
# COMPACT_ATOMS: atom_id res chain seq x y z
N MET A 1 -13.39 10.85 -5.01
CA MET A 1 -12.06 11.10 -5.59
C MET A 1 -12.16 11.03 -7.11
N LYS A 2 -11.68 12.07 -7.84
CA LYS A 2 -11.45 11.93 -9.27
C LYS A 2 -10.57 10.69 -9.49
N GLN A 3 -10.90 9.89 -10.49
CA GLN A 3 -10.11 8.70 -10.81
C GLN A 3 -8.72 9.15 -11.26
N LEU A 4 -7.70 8.91 -10.41
CA LEU A 4 -6.32 9.26 -10.72
C LEU A 4 -5.84 8.41 -11.91
N GLU A 5 -5.12 9.05 -12.84
CA GLU A 5 -4.48 8.33 -13.94
C GLU A 5 -3.49 7.32 -13.37
N ASN A 6 -3.58 6.07 -13.81
CA ASN A 6 -2.72 5.00 -13.29
C ASN A 6 -2.54 3.88 -14.31
N ILE A 7 -1.44 3.14 -14.15
CA ILE A 7 -1.20 1.84 -14.76
C ILE A 7 -0.87 0.84 -13.66
N ASN A 8 -1.20 -0.42 -13.87
CA ASN A 8 -0.98 -1.47 -12.89
C ASN A 8 -0.33 -2.69 -13.54
N PHE A 9 0.69 -3.25 -12.88
CA PHE A 9 1.23 -4.55 -13.21
C PHE A 9 0.47 -5.61 -12.42
N ILE A 10 -0.20 -6.50 -13.13
CA ILE A 10 -1.08 -7.53 -12.55
C ILE A 10 -0.90 -8.81 -13.38
N ASP A 11 -0.61 -9.93 -12.73
CA ASP A 11 -0.49 -11.24 -13.37
C ASP A 11 0.42 -11.21 -14.62
N GLY A 12 1.59 -10.57 -14.50
CA GLY A 12 2.59 -10.48 -15.56
C GLY A 12 2.32 -9.41 -16.65
N LYS A 13 1.28 -8.59 -16.52
CA LYS A 13 0.88 -7.62 -17.56
C LYS A 13 0.63 -6.23 -17.00
N TRP A 14 1.00 -5.20 -17.79
CA TRP A 14 0.64 -3.82 -17.52
C TRP A 14 -0.76 -3.49 -18.08
N ILE A 15 -1.63 -2.98 -17.22
CA ILE A 15 -3.03 -2.65 -17.53
C ILE A 15 -3.31 -1.21 -17.11
N LYS A 16 -3.99 -0.44 -17.96
CA LYS A 16 -4.41 0.93 -17.64
C LYS A 16 -5.68 0.94 -16.77
N GLY A 17 -5.73 1.89 -15.86
CA GLY A 17 -6.89 2.18 -15.02
C GLY A 17 -7.08 1.20 -13.86
N ASN A 18 -8.00 1.55 -12.96
CA ASN A 18 -8.25 0.80 -11.74
C ASN A 18 -9.03 -0.50 -12.03
N LYS A 19 -8.37 -1.64 -11.90
CA LYS A 19 -8.96 -2.97 -12.06
C LYS A 19 -9.33 -3.58 -10.73
N LYS A 20 -10.42 -4.32 -10.69
CA LYS A 20 -10.83 -5.13 -9.53
C LYS A 20 -9.99 -6.40 -9.53
N ILE A 21 -9.16 -6.60 -8.50
CA ILE A 21 -8.16 -7.68 -8.44
C ILE A 21 -8.29 -8.57 -7.21
N ILE A 22 -9.07 -8.16 -6.22
CA ILE A 22 -9.33 -8.92 -5.00
C ILE A 22 -10.81 -9.30 -5.01
N GLY A 23 -11.06 -10.60 -4.92
CA GLY A 23 -12.41 -11.15 -4.90
C GLY A 23 -13.05 -11.09 -3.50
N PRO A 24 -14.38 -11.26 -3.39
CA PRO A 24 -15.07 -11.20 -2.11
C PRO A 24 -14.66 -12.31 -1.14
N LEU A 25 -14.20 -13.45 -1.64
CA LEU A 25 -13.77 -14.59 -0.83
C LEU A 25 -12.23 -14.64 -0.64
N SER A 26 -11.48 -13.73 -1.29
CA SER A 26 -10.03 -13.64 -1.07
C SER A 26 -9.74 -13.34 0.40
N HIS A 27 -8.76 -14.03 0.99
CA HIS A 27 -8.29 -13.77 2.35
C HIS A 27 -7.91 -12.29 2.54
N GLY A 28 -7.40 -11.66 1.48
CA GLY A 28 -7.09 -10.23 1.47
C GLY A 28 -8.30 -9.34 1.75
N SER A 29 -9.47 -9.64 1.20
CA SER A 29 -10.68 -8.85 1.42
C SER A 29 -11.40 -9.25 2.71
N TRP A 30 -11.42 -10.53 3.05
CA TRP A 30 -12.18 -11.03 4.19
C TRP A 30 -11.43 -10.88 5.52
N MET A 31 -10.15 -11.29 5.56
CA MET A 31 -9.35 -11.33 6.79
C MET A 31 -8.28 -10.24 6.88
N GLY A 32 -8.20 -9.35 5.90
CA GLY A 32 -7.35 -8.16 5.99
C GLY A 32 -5.85 -8.42 5.86
N SER A 33 -5.41 -9.46 5.12
CA SER A 33 -3.99 -9.76 4.91
C SER A 33 -3.19 -8.76 4.06
N PRO A 34 -3.76 -7.81 3.28
CA PRO A 34 -2.97 -6.99 2.40
C PRO A 34 -1.92 -6.16 3.13
N VAL A 35 -0.71 -6.16 2.57
CA VAL A 35 0.35 -5.22 2.88
C VAL A 35 0.66 -4.38 1.65
N PHE A 36 1.06 -3.13 1.87
CA PHE A 36 1.44 -2.24 0.79
C PHE A 36 2.62 -1.37 1.18
N ASP A 37 3.25 -0.79 0.20
CA ASP A 37 4.23 0.26 0.43
C ASP A 37 3.94 1.46 -0.48
N GLY A 38 4.68 2.54 -0.30
CA GLY A 38 4.53 3.74 -1.10
C GLY A 38 5.84 4.47 -1.22
N ALA A 39 6.33 4.59 -2.46
CA ALA A 39 7.44 5.43 -2.82
C ALA A 39 6.97 6.58 -3.72
N ARG A 40 7.78 7.62 -3.83
CA ARG A 40 7.56 8.74 -4.74
C ARG A 40 8.63 8.74 -5.83
N CYS A 41 8.24 9.23 -7.00
CA CYS A 41 9.19 9.54 -8.06
C CYS A 41 8.94 10.97 -8.53
N PHE A 42 9.99 11.78 -8.52
CA PHE A 42 10.00 13.19 -8.92
C PHE A 42 10.97 13.35 -10.09
N ASP A 43 10.48 13.80 -11.23
CA ASP A 43 11.30 14.03 -12.44
C ASP A 43 12.22 12.84 -12.80
N GLY A 44 11.73 11.61 -12.57
CA GLY A 44 12.45 10.38 -12.87
C GLY A 44 13.34 9.85 -11.74
N LEU A 45 13.50 10.58 -10.64
CA LEU A 45 14.22 10.15 -9.45
C LEU A 45 13.27 9.57 -8.41
N ALA A 46 13.54 8.36 -7.96
CA ALA A 46 12.76 7.68 -6.92
C ALA A 46 13.65 7.40 -5.70
N PRO A 47 13.72 8.37 -4.74
CA PRO A 47 14.53 8.19 -3.54
C PRO A 47 14.13 6.95 -2.74
N ASP A 48 15.11 6.25 -2.21
CA ASP A 48 14.95 5.06 -1.33
C ASP A 48 14.03 3.95 -1.88
N LEU A 49 13.81 3.89 -3.19
CA LEU A 49 12.91 2.92 -3.81
C LEU A 49 13.26 1.48 -3.43
N ASN A 50 14.55 1.14 -3.37
CA ASN A 50 15.04 -0.17 -2.95
C ASN A 50 14.61 -0.51 -1.50
N GLU A 51 14.65 0.45 -0.59
CA GLU A 51 14.22 0.23 0.81
C GLU A 51 12.70 0.04 0.92
N HIS A 52 11.92 0.76 0.11
CA HIS A 52 10.48 0.53 -0.02
C HIS A 52 10.17 -0.88 -0.54
N CYS A 53 10.92 -1.36 -1.54
CA CYS A 53 10.77 -2.72 -2.08
C CYS A 53 11.14 -3.80 -1.06
N LYS A 54 12.21 -3.61 -0.29
CA LYS A 54 12.57 -4.52 0.81
C LYS A 54 11.52 -4.50 1.92
N ARG A 55 10.98 -3.32 2.25
CA ARG A 55 10.00 -3.18 3.34
C ARG A 55 8.68 -3.87 3.05
N ILE A 56 8.17 -3.87 1.81
CA ILE A 56 6.94 -4.61 1.50
C ILE A 56 7.14 -6.12 1.64
N ILE A 57 8.30 -6.65 1.22
CA ILE A 57 8.63 -8.07 1.41
C ILE A 57 8.70 -8.41 2.92
N LYS A 58 9.34 -7.56 3.72
CA LYS A 58 9.37 -7.73 5.18
C LYS A 58 7.96 -7.69 5.78
N SER A 59 7.13 -6.76 5.33
CA SER A 59 5.74 -6.65 5.79
C SER A 59 4.90 -7.89 5.44
N ALA A 60 5.07 -8.43 4.23
CA ALA A 60 4.37 -9.65 3.82
C ALA A 60 4.77 -10.85 4.69
N LYS A 61 6.07 -11.01 4.98
CA LYS A 61 6.58 -12.07 5.87
C LYS A 61 6.05 -11.91 7.31
N ALA A 62 5.97 -10.69 7.82
CA ALA A 62 5.39 -10.40 9.14
C ALA A 62 3.88 -10.73 9.19
N MET A 63 3.18 -10.70 8.06
CA MET A 63 1.80 -11.14 7.90
C MET A 63 1.67 -12.63 7.51
N LEU A 64 2.72 -13.42 7.75
CA LEU A 64 2.79 -14.87 7.51
C LEU A 64 2.64 -15.30 6.04
N MET A 65 2.82 -14.38 5.11
CA MET A 65 2.82 -14.64 3.67
C MET A 65 4.21 -15.02 3.15
N LYS A 66 4.27 -15.80 2.07
CA LYS A 66 5.49 -16.11 1.30
C LYS A 66 5.41 -15.46 -0.08
N PRO A 67 5.89 -14.21 -0.25
CA PRO A 67 5.87 -13.56 -1.55
C PRO A 67 6.63 -14.37 -2.60
N LYS A 68 6.02 -14.52 -3.78
CA LYS A 68 6.63 -15.18 -4.95
C LYS A 68 7.48 -14.23 -5.78
N ILE A 69 7.54 -12.96 -5.38
CA ILE A 69 8.32 -11.89 -6.01
C ILE A 69 9.39 -11.40 -5.04
N THR A 70 10.56 -11.03 -5.55
CA THR A 70 11.67 -10.48 -4.78
C THR A 70 11.63 -8.95 -4.71
N SER A 71 12.39 -8.35 -3.79
CA SER A 71 12.54 -6.88 -3.71
C SER A 71 13.18 -6.30 -4.96
N GLU A 72 14.10 -7.01 -5.56
CA GLU A 72 14.82 -6.66 -6.79
C GLU A 72 13.88 -6.64 -7.99
N GLU A 73 13.03 -7.66 -8.13
CA GLU A 73 12.00 -7.70 -9.19
C GLU A 73 10.98 -6.57 -9.03
N ILE A 74 10.56 -6.24 -7.80
CA ILE A 74 9.67 -5.09 -7.55
C ILE A 74 10.37 -3.78 -7.94
N PHE A 75 11.65 -3.65 -7.66
CA PHE A 75 12.45 -2.48 -8.03
C PHE A 75 12.50 -2.30 -9.55
N GLU A 76 12.87 -3.35 -10.29
CA GLU A 76 12.95 -3.31 -11.75
C GLU A 76 11.58 -3.03 -12.41
N LEU A 77 10.52 -3.68 -11.93
CA LEU A 77 9.15 -3.41 -12.37
C LEU A 77 8.72 -1.96 -12.09
N SER A 78 9.19 -1.40 -10.97
CA SER A 78 8.89 0.01 -10.65
C SER A 78 9.55 0.95 -11.64
N LEU A 79 10.82 0.72 -12.01
CA LEU A 79 11.52 1.50 -13.03
C LEU A 79 10.89 1.34 -14.41
N GLU A 80 10.50 0.12 -14.78
CA GLU A 80 9.77 -0.16 -16.01
C GLU A 80 8.43 0.60 -16.05
N GLY A 81 7.68 0.53 -14.95
CA GLY A 81 6.40 1.20 -14.81
C GLY A 81 6.49 2.72 -14.93
N ILE A 82 7.50 3.34 -14.30
CA ILE A 82 7.77 4.77 -14.44
C ILE A 82 8.01 5.14 -15.91
N LYS A 83 8.85 4.37 -16.63
CA LYS A 83 9.10 4.59 -18.04
C LYS A 83 7.84 4.46 -18.90
N LYS A 84 7.04 3.41 -18.68
CA LYS A 84 5.77 3.16 -19.40
C LYS A 84 4.70 4.22 -19.11
N PHE A 85 4.67 4.75 -17.89
CA PHE A 85 3.70 5.76 -17.50
C PHE A 85 4.02 7.13 -18.10
N GLY A 86 5.28 7.36 -18.48
CA GLY A 86 5.77 8.55 -19.14
C GLY A 86 6.15 9.68 -18.19
N LYS A 87 6.51 10.84 -18.76
CA LYS A 87 6.99 12.01 -18.03
C LYS A 87 5.84 12.70 -17.27
N LYS A 88 5.53 12.22 -16.09
CA LYS A 88 4.64 12.86 -15.11
C LYS A 88 5.47 13.39 -13.95
N LYS A 89 5.10 14.56 -13.42
CA LYS A 89 5.88 15.22 -12.36
C LYS A 89 5.83 14.46 -11.04
N ASP A 90 4.64 13.98 -10.65
CA ASP A 90 4.39 13.44 -9.31
C ASP A 90 3.85 12.01 -9.42
N ILE A 91 4.76 11.05 -9.42
CA ILE A 91 4.39 9.64 -9.47
C ILE A 91 4.40 9.05 -8.05
N TYR A 92 3.34 8.32 -7.74
CA TYR A 92 3.26 7.45 -6.56
C TYR A 92 3.37 5.99 -7.00
N ILE A 93 4.34 5.29 -6.44
CA ILE A 93 4.65 3.89 -6.71
C ILE A 93 4.09 3.08 -5.55
N ARG A 94 3.12 2.21 -5.80
CA ARG A 94 2.43 1.46 -4.75
C ARG A 94 2.42 -0.04 -5.06
N PRO A 95 3.38 -0.81 -4.56
CA PRO A 95 3.28 -2.25 -4.52
C PRO A 95 2.23 -2.70 -3.48
N LEU A 96 1.55 -3.79 -3.77
CA LEU A 96 0.54 -4.43 -2.93
C LEU A 96 0.75 -5.95 -2.98
N ILE A 97 0.75 -6.61 -1.82
CA ILE A 97 0.79 -8.08 -1.69
C ILE A 97 -0.36 -8.52 -0.78
N TRP A 98 -1.04 -9.60 -1.13
CA TRP A 98 -2.08 -10.20 -0.31
C TRP A 98 -2.10 -11.72 -0.47
N ALA A 99 -2.68 -12.42 0.50
CA ALA A 99 -2.99 -13.83 0.34
C ALA A 99 -4.36 -13.98 -0.35
N GLU A 100 -4.45 -14.88 -1.33
CA GLU A 100 -5.71 -15.18 -2.01
C GLU A 100 -6.53 -16.15 -1.19
N ASP A 101 -5.92 -17.23 -0.72
CA ASP A 101 -6.60 -18.35 -0.06
C ASP A 101 -6.36 -18.40 1.44
N SER A 102 -7.16 -19.19 2.14
CA SER A 102 -7.11 -19.44 3.58
C SER A 102 -6.81 -20.90 3.89
N MET A 103 -6.03 -21.13 4.94
CA MET A 103 -5.90 -22.43 5.60
C MET A 103 -6.85 -22.47 6.81
N GLY A 104 -8.06 -22.95 6.60
CA GLY A 104 -9.18 -22.73 7.52
C GLY A 104 -9.75 -21.32 7.36
N LEU A 105 -10.21 -20.68 8.44
CA LEU A 105 -10.85 -19.36 8.36
C LEU A 105 -9.86 -18.19 8.52
N LEU A 106 -9.09 -18.19 9.60
CA LEU A 106 -8.26 -17.02 9.98
C LEU A 106 -6.85 -17.02 9.37
N ARG A 107 -6.28 -18.19 9.14
CA ARG A 107 -4.91 -18.30 8.66
C ARG A 107 -4.88 -18.13 7.15
N CYS A 108 -4.02 -17.25 6.67
CA CYS A 108 -3.75 -17.19 5.23
C CYS A 108 -3.03 -18.48 4.78
N ASP A 109 -3.27 -18.90 3.54
CA ASP A 109 -2.36 -19.81 2.86
C ASP A 109 -1.11 -19.03 2.44
N PRO A 110 0.07 -19.29 3.03
CA PRO A 110 1.29 -18.56 2.72
C PRO A 110 1.70 -18.64 1.26
N ASP A 111 1.35 -19.73 0.58
CA ASP A 111 1.76 -20.00 -0.80
C ASP A 111 0.76 -19.43 -1.84
N SER A 112 -0.40 -18.90 -1.40
CA SER A 112 -1.42 -18.27 -2.23
C SER A 112 -1.17 -16.78 -2.50
N THR A 113 0.03 -16.25 -2.21
CA THR A 113 0.30 -14.81 -2.34
C THR A 113 0.18 -14.32 -3.77
N ARG A 114 -0.47 -13.16 -3.91
CA ARG A 114 -0.54 -12.39 -5.15
C ARG A 114 0.09 -11.01 -5.00
N PHE A 115 0.48 -10.44 -6.12
CA PHE A 115 1.16 -9.16 -6.20
C PHE A 115 0.51 -8.25 -7.24
N CYS A 116 0.49 -6.95 -6.93
CA CYS A 116 0.14 -5.89 -7.86
C CYS A 116 1.06 -4.70 -7.63
N LEU A 117 1.52 -4.05 -8.70
CA LEU A 117 2.24 -2.78 -8.63
C LEU A 117 1.45 -1.70 -9.35
N SER A 118 1.11 -0.64 -8.65
CA SER A 118 0.42 0.53 -9.22
C SER A 118 1.37 1.70 -9.38
N ILE A 119 1.38 2.30 -10.56
CA ILE A 119 2.04 3.57 -10.86
C ILE A 119 0.95 4.62 -11.07
N ILE A 120 0.91 5.64 -10.23
CA ILE A 120 -0.22 6.55 -10.10
C ILE A 120 0.24 8.00 -10.24
N ASN A 121 -0.43 8.79 -11.06
CA ASN A 121 -0.25 10.24 -11.08
C ASN A 121 -0.94 10.84 -9.85
N MET A 122 -0.16 11.15 -8.82
CA MET A 122 -0.67 11.63 -7.53
C MET A 122 0.13 12.85 -7.07
N PRO A 123 -0.41 14.06 -7.24
CA PRO A 123 0.23 15.28 -6.80
C PRO A 123 0.61 15.25 -5.31
N MET A 124 1.70 15.92 -4.97
CA MET A 124 2.09 16.10 -3.58
C MET A 124 1.06 16.98 -2.84
N PRO A 125 0.86 16.73 -1.54
CA PRO A 125 0.15 17.68 -0.70
C PRO A 125 0.78 19.06 -0.75
N SER A 126 0.00 20.10 -0.45
CA SER A 126 0.51 21.47 -0.35
C SER A 126 1.61 21.58 0.71
N ASP A 127 2.62 22.42 0.44
CA ASP A 127 3.70 22.78 1.36
C ASP A 127 3.29 23.79 2.45
N LYS A 128 2.05 24.28 2.39
CA LYS A 128 1.50 25.25 3.37
C LYS A 128 1.31 24.68 4.78
N GLY A 129 1.62 23.39 4.97
CA GLY A 129 1.36 22.70 6.22
C GLY A 129 -0.11 22.33 6.40
N PHE A 130 -0.45 21.86 7.58
CA PHE A 130 -1.81 21.47 7.97
C PHE A 130 -2.02 21.68 9.48
N THR A 131 -3.26 21.84 9.90
CA THR A 131 -3.63 21.87 11.31
C THR A 131 -3.84 20.46 11.85
N ALA A 132 -3.43 20.20 13.09
CA ALA A 132 -3.60 18.89 13.72
C ALA A 132 -4.06 19.01 15.19
N CYS A 133 -4.75 17.98 15.68
CA CYS A 133 -5.07 17.84 17.09
C CYS A 133 -4.72 16.45 17.61
N THR A 134 -4.55 16.33 18.91
CA THR A 134 -4.40 15.04 19.59
C THR A 134 -5.71 14.27 19.54
N SER A 135 -5.63 13.02 19.07
CA SER A 135 -6.76 12.09 19.05
C SER A 135 -6.81 11.24 20.32
N LYS A 136 -8.02 10.83 20.72
CA LYS A 136 -8.20 9.81 21.78
C LYS A 136 -7.91 8.39 21.29
N TYR A 137 -7.82 8.16 19.98
CA TYR A 137 -7.52 6.86 19.40
C TYR A 137 -6.01 6.67 19.32
N THR A 138 -5.49 5.65 19.97
CA THR A 138 -4.06 5.33 20.01
C THR A 138 -3.69 4.25 19.01
N ARG A 139 -2.44 4.21 18.59
CA ARG A 139 -1.92 3.10 17.78
C ARG A 139 -1.89 1.82 18.60
N PRO A 140 -2.15 0.65 18.00
CA PRO A 140 -2.03 -0.62 18.70
C PRO A 140 -0.58 -0.89 19.11
N THR A 141 -0.41 -1.68 20.17
CA THR A 141 0.89 -2.21 20.60
C THR A 141 1.30 -3.40 19.72
N LYS A 142 2.58 -3.80 19.78
CA LYS A 142 3.08 -4.99 19.07
C LYS A 142 2.40 -6.29 19.51
N LEU A 143 1.88 -6.33 20.73
CA LEU A 143 1.17 -7.51 21.26
C LEU A 143 -0.28 -7.60 20.77
N SER A 144 -0.86 -6.48 20.33
CA SER A 144 -2.26 -6.44 19.88
C SER A 144 -2.43 -6.39 18.36
N ALA A 145 -1.37 -6.06 17.63
CA ALA A 145 -1.44 -5.99 16.16
C ALA A 145 -0.04 -6.05 15.52
N PRO A 146 0.08 -6.45 14.24
CA PRO A 146 1.36 -6.56 13.53
C PRO A 146 1.92 -5.19 13.13
N THR A 147 2.33 -4.39 14.12
CA THR A 147 2.78 -2.99 13.93
C THR A 147 4.13 -2.85 13.23
N ASP A 148 4.86 -3.93 13.05
CA ASP A 148 6.10 -4.04 12.26
C ASP A 148 5.84 -4.29 10.77
N ALA A 149 4.58 -4.54 10.38
CA ALA A 149 4.15 -4.60 8.99
C ALA A 149 3.45 -3.31 8.57
N LYS A 150 3.63 -2.91 7.30
CA LYS A 150 2.79 -1.89 6.66
C LYS A 150 1.51 -2.55 6.15
N ALA A 151 0.67 -3.02 7.09
CA ALA A 151 -0.53 -3.79 6.81
C ALA A 151 -1.78 -2.91 6.70
N ALA A 152 -2.65 -3.21 5.73
CA ALA A 152 -3.88 -2.45 5.48
C ALA A 152 -4.84 -2.47 6.68
N CYS A 153 -4.90 -3.57 7.43
CA CYS A 153 -5.74 -3.74 8.61
C CYS A 153 -5.43 -2.74 9.76
N LEU A 154 -4.27 -2.09 9.75
CA LEU A 154 -3.90 -1.08 10.76
C LEU A 154 -4.48 0.31 10.47
N TYR A 155 -4.90 0.58 9.24
CA TYR A 155 -5.35 1.90 8.80
C TYR A 155 -6.75 2.31 9.22
N PRO A 156 -7.72 1.42 9.45
CA PRO A 156 -9.05 1.80 9.93
C PRO A 156 -9.01 2.58 11.24
N ASN A 157 -8.07 2.27 12.15
CA ASN A 157 -7.92 3.04 13.38
C ASN A 157 -7.38 4.46 13.13
N GLY A 158 -6.45 4.63 12.20
CA GLY A 158 -6.01 5.95 11.75
C GLY A 158 -7.14 6.75 11.11
N ALA A 159 -8.01 6.10 10.32
CA ALA A 159 -9.20 6.76 9.76
C ALA A 159 -10.17 7.27 10.84
N ARG A 160 -10.31 6.55 11.96
CA ARG A 160 -11.11 7.01 13.12
C ARG A 160 -10.51 8.27 13.75
N ALA A 161 -9.18 8.31 13.93
CA ALA A 161 -8.47 9.47 14.45
C ALA A 161 -8.64 10.68 13.52
N MET A 162 -8.45 10.50 12.21
CA MET A 162 -8.69 11.54 11.21
C MET A 162 -10.13 12.07 11.22
N ASN A 163 -11.12 11.18 11.30
CA ASN A 163 -12.52 11.59 11.37
C ASN A 163 -12.84 12.38 12.66
N GLU A 164 -12.21 12.04 13.79
CA GLU A 164 -12.31 12.83 15.01
C GLU A 164 -11.73 14.24 14.80
N ALA A 165 -10.53 14.35 14.21
CA ALA A 165 -9.90 15.62 13.92
C ALA A 165 -10.76 16.51 13.00
N TYR A 166 -11.27 15.96 11.92
CA TYR A 166 -12.18 16.69 11.00
C TYR A 166 -13.43 17.21 11.69
N LYS A 167 -14.04 16.42 12.59
CA LYS A 167 -15.20 16.90 13.38
C LYS A 167 -14.85 18.04 14.32
N LYS A 168 -13.58 18.17 14.71
CA LYS A 168 -13.07 19.28 15.54
C LYS A 168 -12.55 20.46 14.71
N GLY A 169 -12.64 20.41 13.37
CA GLY A 169 -12.16 21.47 12.48
C GLY A 169 -10.67 21.42 12.15
N TYR A 170 -9.98 20.29 12.43
CA TYR A 170 -8.57 20.09 12.11
C TYR A 170 -8.41 19.21 10.87
N GLU A 171 -7.28 19.38 10.16
CA GLU A 171 -6.98 18.65 8.93
C GLU A 171 -6.29 17.31 9.19
N ASN A 172 -5.72 17.10 10.40
CA ASN A 172 -4.99 15.89 10.75
C ASN A 172 -5.10 15.56 12.25
N ALA A 173 -4.66 14.36 12.61
CA ALA A 173 -4.62 13.84 13.97
C ALA A 173 -3.22 13.29 14.32
N VAL A 174 -2.82 13.49 15.56
CA VAL A 174 -1.64 12.90 16.18
C VAL A 174 -2.03 12.13 17.44
#